data_5132be5e962998f6efbad0e33ca8d4fc
#
_entry.id   5132be5e962998f6efbad0e33ca8d4fc
#
_cell.length_a   1.000
_cell.length_b   1.000
_cell.length_c   1.000
_cell.angle_alpha   90.00
_cell.angle_beta   90.00
_cell.angle_gamma   90.00
#
_symmetry.space_group_name_H-M   'P 1'
#
loop_
_entity.id
_entity.type
_entity.pdbx_description
1 polymer ?
#
loop_
_entity_poly.entity_id
_entity_poly.type
_entity_poly.pdbx_seq_one_letter_code
_entity_poly.pdbx_strand_id
1 'polypeptide(L)'
;NERLAMPSRHLGLSLAAREEMERYISEAADAVEEGVDIDRLLELTSGTETSVSIQKNETPSTDRQPLKIAVARDEAFNFIYPANIRSLENHPRCAAEIDYFSPLHDTSIPEGTDLIYLPGGYPELFSAELEANESMRNSIRQFAGAGGRILGECGGMIYLGEEIDGKKLCGVLPIKSTM
;
A
#
# COMPACT_ATOMS: atom_id res chain seq x y z
N ASN A 1 -8.75 24.18 -15.82
CA ASN A 1 -8.32 23.66 -17.11
C ASN A 1 -8.85 22.23 -17.23
N GLU A 2 -9.86 22.01 -18.06
CA GLU A 2 -10.51 20.68 -18.21
C GLU A 2 -9.55 19.58 -18.70
N ARG A 3 -8.46 19.97 -19.40
CA ARG A 3 -7.43 19.03 -19.85
C ARG A 3 -6.67 18.35 -18.70
N LEU A 4 -6.59 19.00 -17.55
CA LEU A 4 -5.85 18.49 -16.37
C LEU A 4 -6.79 17.81 -15.37
N ALA A 5 -8.06 17.63 -15.72
CA ALA A 5 -9.03 16.94 -14.88
C ALA A 5 -8.78 15.44 -14.94
N MET A 6 -8.08 14.91 -13.95
CA MET A 6 -7.89 13.48 -13.78
C MET A 6 -9.15 12.87 -13.16
N PRO A 7 -9.68 11.77 -13.67
CA PRO A 7 -10.77 11.08 -13.01
C PRO A 7 -10.30 10.61 -11.63
N SER A 8 -10.91 11.16 -10.60
CA SER A 8 -10.63 10.76 -9.23
C SER A 8 -11.75 9.88 -8.70
N ARG A 9 -11.42 8.91 -7.88
CA ARG A 9 -12.40 8.07 -7.21
C ARG A 9 -12.49 8.45 -5.72
N HIS A 10 -11.90 7.70 -4.87
CA HIS A 10 -11.96 7.94 -3.43
C HIS A 10 -10.74 8.78 -2.98
N LEU A 11 -10.97 9.86 -2.23
CA LEU A 11 -9.93 10.77 -1.72
C LEU A 11 -9.01 11.36 -2.82
N GLY A 12 -9.51 11.51 -4.05
CA GLY A 12 -8.72 12.07 -5.15
C GLY A 12 -7.74 11.08 -5.79
N LEU A 13 -7.80 9.80 -5.45
CA LEU A 13 -6.93 8.77 -6.03
C LEU A 13 -7.53 8.24 -7.33
N SER A 14 -6.67 7.86 -8.26
CA SER A 14 -7.04 7.35 -9.58
C SER A 14 -6.46 5.96 -9.81
N LEU A 15 -7.23 5.11 -10.52
CA LEU A 15 -6.79 3.82 -11.04
C LEU A 15 -6.48 3.90 -12.54
N ALA A 16 -6.11 5.08 -13.03
CA ALA A 16 -5.75 5.26 -14.44
C ALA A 16 -4.66 4.27 -14.86
N ALA A 17 -4.80 3.71 -16.07
CA ALA A 17 -3.75 2.89 -16.65
C ALA A 17 -2.43 3.67 -16.76
N ARG A 18 -1.30 2.97 -16.72
CA ARG A 18 0.04 3.60 -16.73
C ARG A 18 0.21 4.61 -17.86
N GLU A 19 -0.21 4.25 -19.07
CA GLU A 19 -0.10 5.11 -20.26
C GLU A 19 -0.95 6.37 -20.13
N GLU A 20 -2.14 6.26 -19.54
CA GLU A 20 -3.01 7.39 -19.26
C GLU A 20 -2.41 8.30 -18.19
N MET A 21 -1.81 7.72 -17.16
CA MET A 21 -1.11 8.46 -16.10
C MET A 21 0.10 9.21 -16.66
N GLU A 22 0.91 8.59 -17.52
CA GLU A 22 2.06 9.22 -18.16
C GLU A 22 1.63 10.43 -19.03
N ARG A 23 0.49 10.33 -19.72
CA ARG A 23 -0.08 11.46 -20.46
C ARG A 23 -0.48 12.61 -19.53
N TYR A 24 -1.18 12.33 -18.43
CA TYR A 24 -1.56 13.37 -17.47
C TYR A 24 -0.34 14.05 -16.85
N ILE A 25 0.71 13.30 -16.54
CA ILE A 25 1.97 13.85 -16.00
C ILE A 25 2.61 14.79 -17.03
N SER A 26 2.66 14.40 -18.30
CA SER A 26 3.23 15.25 -19.37
C SER A 26 2.42 16.54 -19.54
N GLU A 27 1.10 16.43 -19.66
CA GLU A 27 0.22 17.60 -19.80
C GLU A 27 0.30 18.54 -18.59
N ALA A 28 0.45 18.00 -17.39
CA ALA A 28 0.65 18.79 -16.18
C ALA A 28 2.01 19.50 -16.16
N ALA A 29 3.09 18.82 -16.60
CA ALA A 29 4.42 19.41 -16.71
C ALA A 29 4.43 20.58 -17.70
N ASP A 30 3.85 20.38 -18.89
CA ASP A 30 3.72 21.44 -19.91
C ASP A 30 2.97 22.66 -19.34
N ALA A 31 1.87 22.44 -18.62
CA ALA A 31 1.09 23.54 -18.04
C ALA A 31 1.85 24.28 -16.92
N VAL A 32 2.72 23.60 -16.19
CA VAL A 32 3.61 24.24 -15.19
C VAL A 32 4.68 25.06 -15.88
N GLU A 33 5.34 24.52 -16.92
CA GLU A 33 6.35 25.24 -17.69
C GLU A 33 5.79 26.50 -18.40
N GLU A 34 4.55 26.42 -18.89
CA GLU A 34 3.86 27.57 -19.48
C GLU A 34 3.44 28.65 -18.44
N GLY A 35 3.15 28.24 -17.21
CA GLY A 35 2.56 29.11 -16.18
C GLY A 35 3.53 29.60 -15.12
N VAL A 36 4.71 28.98 -14.97
CA VAL A 36 5.69 29.26 -13.91
C VAL A 36 7.09 29.43 -14.49
N ASP A 37 7.74 30.52 -14.13
CA ASP A 37 9.17 30.70 -14.40
C ASP A 37 9.99 29.77 -13.47
N ILE A 38 10.27 28.58 -13.95
CA ILE A 38 10.95 27.51 -13.18
C ILE A 38 12.37 27.94 -12.82
N ASP A 39 13.10 28.58 -13.73
CA ASP A 39 14.47 29.03 -13.49
C ASP A 39 14.49 30.07 -12.35
N ARG A 40 13.55 31.00 -12.38
CA ARG A 40 13.39 31.99 -11.31
C ARG A 40 13.00 31.38 -9.98
N LEU A 41 12.14 30.35 -9.99
CA LEU A 41 11.77 29.60 -8.77
C LEU A 41 12.99 28.91 -8.17
N LEU A 42 13.80 28.24 -9.00
CA LEU A 42 15.02 27.57 -8.56
C LEU A 42 16.05 28.55 -8.00
N GLU A 43 16.24 29.72 -8.63
CA GLU A 43 17.10 30.78 -8.10
C GLU A 43 16.65 31.23 -6.70
N LEU A 44 15.37 31.48 -6.52
CA LEU A 44 14.82 31.92 -5.24
C LEU A 44 14.95 30.91 -4.11
N THR A 45 14.93 29.62 -4.45
CA THR A 45 15.00 28.51 -3.48
C THR A 45 16.40 27.97 -3.24
N SER A 46 17.36 28.26 -4.12
CA SER A 46 18.75 27.76 -4.06
C SER A 46 19.58 28.27 -2.87
N GLY A 47 19.07 29.27 -2.13
CA GLY A 47 19.74 29.83 -0.93
C GLY A 47 19.36 29.19 0.40
N THR A 48 18.46 28.21 0.41
CA THR A 48 17.98 27.59 1.64
C THR A 48 18.79 26.32 1.95
N GLU A 49 20.00 26.46 2.51
CA GLU A 49 20.70 25.32 3.10
C GLU A 49 19.92 24.84 4.33
N THR A 50 18.98 23.92 4.11
CA THR A 50 18.38 23.18 5.22
C THR A 50 19.35 22.07 5.59
N SER A 51 20.19 22.30 6.60
CA SER A 51 20.98 21.23 7.22
C SER A 51 20.01 20.28 7.94
N VAL A 52 19.44 19.34 7.20
CA VAL A 52 18.73 18.21 7.78
C VAL A 52 19.79 17.32 8.41
N SER A 53 19.96 17.41 9.72
CA SER A 53 20.71 16.41 10.46
C SER A 53 19.94 15.10 10.39
N ILE A 54 20.33 14.24 9.44
CA ILE A 54 19.87 12.87 9.42
C ILE A 54 20.46 12.23 10.69
N GLN A 55 19.61 12.06 11.71
CA GLN A 55 20.00 11.20 12.83
C GLN A 55 20.33 9.84 12.25
N LYS A 56 21.61 9.45 12.37
CA LYS A 56 22.02 8.08 12.06
C LYS A 56 21.24 7.16 12.98
N ASN A 57 20.30 6.43 12.43
CA ASN A 57 19.62 5.38 13.15
C ASN A 57 20.69 4.43 13.70
N GLU A 58 20.54 4.08 14.97
CA GLU A 58 21.39 3.12 15.62
C GLU A 58 21.36 1.83 14.79
N THR A 59 22.54 1.27 14.54
CA THR A 59 22.67 -0.01 13.81
C THR A 59 21.87 -1.08 14.54
N PRO A 60 21.02 -1.86 13.86
CA PRO A 60 20.27 -2.93 14.50
C PRO A 60 21.23 -3.87 15.25
N SER A 61 20.86 -4.26 16.46
CA SER A 61 21.63 -5.29 17.18
C SER A 61 21.58 -6.60 16.36
N THR A 62 22.74 -7.11 15.97
CA THR A 62 22.94 -8.21 15.03
C THR A 62 22.48 -9.60 15.56
N ASP A 63 21.82 -9.66 16.70
CA ASP A 63 21.56 -10.90 17.43
C ASP A 63 20.09 -11.39 17.33
N ARG A 64 19.27 -10.79 16.47
CA ARG A 64 17.87 -11.19 16.29
C ARG A 64 17.61 -11.58 14.84
N GLN A 65 16.89 -12.69 14.65
CA GLN A 65 16.37 -13.02 13.33
C GLN A 65 15.42 -11.90 12.83
N PRO A 66 15.50 -11.51 11.57
CA PRO A 66 14.61 -10.52 11.00
C PRO A 66 13.15 -10.99 11.12
N LEU A 67 12.25 -10.05 11.39
CA LEU A 67 10.82 -10.30 11.39
C LEU A 67 10.36 -10.42 9.93
N LYS A 68 9.74 -11.54 9.58
CA LYS A 68 9.15 -11.71 8.23
C LYS A 68 7.77 -11.09 8.15
N ILE A 69 7.66 -10.05 7.33
CA ILE A 69 6.39 -9.32 7.12
C ILE A 69 5.89 -9.59 5.70
N ALA A 70 4.76 -10.26 5.59
CA ALA A 70 4.05 -10.41 4.33
C ALA A 70 3.18 -9.17 4.06
N VAL A 71 3.46 -8.46 2.98
CA VAL A 71 2.75 -7.23 2.58
C VAL A 71 1.88 -7.50 1.36
N ALA A 72 0.57 -7.32 1.48
CA ALA A 72 -0.32 -7.45 0.34
C ALA A 72 -0.05 -6.32 -0.68
N ARG A 73 0.10 -6.70 -1.96
CA ARG A 73 0.39 -5.75 -3.04
C ARG A 73 -0.15 -6.27 -4.37
N ASP A 74 -1.23 -5.69 -4.81
CA ASP A 74 -1.83 -5.90 -6.13
C ASP A 74 -2.77 -4.74 -6.49
N GLU A 75 -3.64 -4.95 -7.47
CA GLU A 75 -4.58 -3.94 -7.95
C GLU A 75 -5.63 -3.56 -6.88
N ALA A 76 -5.97 -4.48 -5.99
CA ALA A 76 -6.91 -4.25 -4.89
C ALA A 76 -6.25 -3.59 -3.67
N PHE A 77 -4.93 -3.80 -3.47
CA PHE A 77 -4.16 -3.36 -2.29
C PHE A 77 -2.89 -2.63 -2.72
N ASN A 78 -2.98 -1.35 -3.05
CA ASN A 78 -1.89 -0.58 -3.65
C ASN A 78 -1.52 0.71 -2.92
N PHE A 79 -2.17 1.04 -1.79
CA PHE A 79 -1.85 2.24 -1.01
C PHE A 79 -0.66 1.99 -0.08
N ILE A 80 0.49 1.67 -0.68
CA ILE A 80 1.73 1.38 0.03
C ILE A 80 2.64 2.60 -0.04
N TYR A 81 3.02 3.11 1.12
CA TYR A 81 3.97 4.21 1.23
C TYR A 81 5.39 3.67 1.31
N PRO A 82 6.27 3.97 0.33
CA PRO A 82 7.65 3.51 0.35
C PRO A 82 8.43 3.89 1.62
N ALA A 83 8.05 5.01 2.24
CA ALA A 83 8.65 5.43 3.51
C ALA A 83 8.31 4.48 4.66
N ASN A 84 7.08 3.93 4.71
CA ASN A 84 6.67 2.97 5.71
C ASN A 84 7.44 1.65 5.54
N ILE A 85 7.57 1.17 4.31
CA ILE A 85 8.35 -0.05 4.01
C ILE A 85 9.79 0.12 4.44
N ARG A 86 10.46 1.20 4.02
CA ARG A 86 11.84 1.49 4.44
C ARG A 86 11.99 1.61 5.96
N SER A 87 10.97 2.14 6.65
CA SER A 87 10.98 2.24 8.12
C SER A 87 10.91 0.86 8.79
N LEU A 88 10.16 -0.08 8.22
CA LEU A 88 10.09 -1.46 8.71
C LEU A 88 11.41 -2.20 8.45
N GLU A 89 11.96 -2.13 7.23
CA GLU A 89 13.23 -2.76 6.85
C GLU A 89 14.41 -2.28 7.70
N ASN A 90 14.43 -0.98 8.03
CA ASN A 90 15.56 -0.35 8.74
C ASN A 90 15.26 -0.07 10.21
N HIS A 91 14.25 -0.70 10.80
CA HIS A 91 13.87 -0.41 12.17
C HIS A 91 14.97 -0.88 13.16
N PRO A 92 15.46 0.01 14.07
CA PRO A 92 16.64 -0.28 14.89
C PRO A 92 16.46 -1.44 15.88
N ARG A 93 15.22 -1.81 16.22
CA ARG A 93 14.92 -2.90 17.16
C ARG A 93 14.60 -4.23 16.49
N CYS A 94 14.12 -4.21 15.25
CA CYS A 94 13.82 -5.42 14.49
C CYS A 94 13.85 -5.06 13.00
N ALA A 95 14.94 -5.41 12.32
CA ALA A 95 14.95 -5.35 10.87
C ALA A 95 13.88 -6.31 10.34
N ALA A 96 13.05 -5.85 9.39
CA ALA A 96 12.05 -6.68 8.76
C ALA A 96 12.54 -7.17 7.40
N GLU A 97 12.27 -8.43 7.12
CA GLU A 97 12.32 -8.99 5.77
C GLU A 97 10.92 -8.85 5.17
N ILE A 98 10.81 -8.08 4.09
CA ILE A 98 9.53 -7.81 3.44
C ILE A 98 9.32 -8.78 2.29
N ASP A 99 8.22 -9.53 2.36
CA ASP A 99 7.78 -10.43 1.31
C ASP A 99 6.43 -9.96 0.77
N TYR A 100 6.31 -9.78 -0.55
CA TYR A 100 5.06 -9.31 -1.15
C TYR A 100 4.20 -10.49 -1.60
N PHE A 101 2.90 -10.39 -1.43
CA PHE A 101 1.93 -11.35 -1.95
C PHE A 101 0.71 -10.65 -2.53
N SER A 102 0.01 -11.34 -3.42
CA SER A 102 -1.20 -10.82 -4.06
C SER A 102 -2.45 -11.55 -3.55
N PRO A 103 -3.34 -10.88 -2.81
CA PRO A 103 -4.65 -11.43 -2.50
C PRO A 103 -5.48 -11.84 -3.72
N LEU A 104 -5.27 -11.23 -4.89
CA LEU A 104 -5.97 -11.55 -6.12
C LEU A 104 -5.38 -12.76 -6.86
N HIS A 105 -4.05 -12.89 -6.89
CA HIS A 105 -3.36 -13.79 -7.83
C HIS A 105 -2.64 -14.96 -7.16
N ASP A 106 -2.24 -14.83 -5.89
CA ASP A 106 -1.60 -15.92 -5.16
C ASP A 106 -2.63 -16.80 -4.44
N THR A 107 -2.24 -18.02 -4.10
CA THR A 107 -3.12 -18.98 -3.43
C THR A 107 -2.94 -19.05 -1.92
N SER A 108 -1.85 -18.49 -1.39
CA SER A 108 -1.53 -18.48 0.04
C SER A 108 -0.60 -17.33 0.40
N ILE A 109 -0.54 -17.00 1.67
CA ILE A 109 0.51 -16.11 2.20
C ILE A 109 1.88 -16.79 2.13
N PRO A 110 3.00 -16.03 2.09
CA PRO A 110 4.36 -16.56 2.14
C PRO A 110 4.63 -17.40 3.39
N GLU A 111 5.46 -18.43 3.24
CA GLU A 111 5.86 -19.29 4.36
C GLU A 111 6.73 -18.57 5.39
N GLY A 112 6.52 -18.90 6.65
CA GLY A 112 7.29 -18.32 7.75
C GLY A 112 6.93 -16.87 8.07
N THR A 113 5.78 -16.38 7.60
CA THR A 113 5.27 -15.05 7.92
C THR A 113 5.03 -14.89 9.42
N ASP A 114 5.59 -13.83 10.03
CA ASP A 114 5.35 -13.43 11.42
C ASP A 114 4.25 -12.38 11.56
N LEU A 115 4.09 -11.52 10.52
CA LEU A 115 3.10 -10.46 10.46
C LEU A 115 2.57 -10.33 9.03
N ILE A 116 1.25 -10.24 8.88
CA ILE A 116 0.62 -9.82 7.64
C ILE A 116 0.32 -8.32 7.71
N TYR A 117 0.68 -7.57 6.68
CA TYR A 117 0.25 -6.20 6.47
C TYR A 117 -0.64 -6.11 5.22
N LEU A 118 -1.90 -5.77 5.45
CA LEU A 118 -2.90 -5.50 4.41
C LEU A 118 -3.10 -3.99 4.33
N PRO A 119 -2.50 -3.31 3.35
CA PRO A 119 -2.63 -1.86 3.19
C PRO A 119 -4.01 -1.48 2.64
N GLY A 120 -4.23 -0.18 2.49
CA GLY A 120 -5.41 0.33 1.81
C GLY A 120 -5.42 0.02 0.31
N GLY A 121 -6.55 0.29 -0.30
CA GLY A 121 -6.79 0.07 -1.72
C GLY A 121 -8.29 0.11 -2.03
N TYR A 122 -8.68 -0.55 -3.11
CA TYR A 122 -10.05 -0.61 -3.60
C TYR A 122 -10.57 -2.05 -3.69
N PRO A 123 -10.69 -2.78 -2.56
CA PRO A 123 -11.16 -4.17 -2.59
C PRO A 123 -12.60 -4.31 -3.11
N GLU A 124 -13.41 -3.25 -3.03
CA GLU A 124 -14.77 -3.23 -3.58
C GLU A 124 -14.81 -3.40 -5.10
N LEU A 125 -13.77 -2.92 -5.81
CA LEU A 125 -13.68 -3.06 -7.26
C LEU A 125 -13.35 -4.48 -7.71
N PHE A 126 -12.72 -5.23 -6.84
CA PHE A 126 -12.23 -6.60 -7.08
C PHE A 126 -12.91 -7.62 -6.16
N SER A 127 -14.09 -7.25 -5.64
CA SER A 127 -14.78 -8.06 -4.63
C SER A 127 -15.17 -9.45 -5.13
N ALA A 128 -15.48 -9.59 -6.42
CA ALA A 128 -15.80 -10.88 -7.03
C ALA A 128 -14.55 -11.79 -7.14
N GLU A 129 -13.41 -11.24 -7.54
CA GLU A 129 -12.13 -11.94 -7.64
C GLU A 129 -11.61 -12.32 -6.26
N LEU A 130 -11.71 -11.42 -5.29
CA LEU A 130 -11.36 -11.69 -3.89
C LEU A 130 -12.26 -12.76 -3.28
N GLU A 131 -13.56 -12.75 -3.59
CA GLU A 131 -14.50 -13.83 -3.19
C GLU A 131 -14.11 -15.17 -3.83
N ALA A 132 -13.75 -15.16 -5.11
CA ALA A 132 -13.39 -16.38 -5.85
C ALA A 132 -12.07 -17.00 -5.35
N ASN A 133 -11.13 -16.19 -4.82
CA ASN A 133 -9.88 -16.71 -4.27
C ASN A 133 -10.05 -17.25 -2.85
N GLU A 134 -10.77 -18.37 -2.74
CA GLU A 134 -11.04 -19.03 -1.45
C GLU A 134 -9.76 -19.52 -0.78
N SER A 135 -8.77 -19.97 -1.53
CA SER A 135 -7.49 -20.48 -1.02
C SER A 135 -6.76 -19.41 -0.22
N MET A 136 -6.62 -18.21 -0.78
CA MET A 136 -5.98 -17.07 -0.10
C MET A 136 -6.77 -16.65 1.15
N ARG A 137 -8.10 -16.52 1.03
CA ARG A 137 -8.95 -16.17 2.19
C ARG A 137 -8.82 -17.18 3.32
N ASN A 138 -8.76 -18.47 3.00
CA ASN A 138 -8.55 -19.54 3.98
C ASN A 138 -7.14 -19.48 4.60
N SER A 139 -6.10 -19.20 3.80
CA SER A 139 -4.73 -19.04 4.28
C SER A 139 -4.64 -17.92 5.33
N ILE A 140 -5.21 -16.75 5.05
CA ILE A 140 -5.24 -15.62 5.99
C ILE A 140 -6.06 -15.98 7.25
N ARG A 141 -7.20 -16.63 7.09
CA ARG A 141 -8.05 -17.06 8.22
C ARG A 141 -7.33 -18.06 9.13
N GLN A 142 -6.64 -19.03 8.55
CA GLN A 142 -5.85 -20.01 9.31
C GLN A 142 -4.70 -19.34 10.05
N PHE A 143 -3.99 -18.42 9.42
CA PHE A 143 -2.94 -17.65 10.06
C PHE A 143 -3.46 -16.86 11.26
N ALA A 144 -4.59 -16.15 11.11
CA ALA A 144 -5.24 -15.44 12.21
C ALA A 144 -5.70 -16.38 13.33
N GLY A 145 -6.33 -17.52 12.97
CA GLY A 145 -6.79 -18.54 13.92
C GLY A 145 -5.67 -19.22 14.70
N ALA A 146 -4.46 -19.29 14.13
CA ALA A 146 -3.25 -19.76 14.80
C ALA A 146 -2.60 -18.70 15.74
N GLY A 147 -3.20 -17.50 15.86
CA GLY A 147 -2.68 -16.39 16.67
C GLY A 147 -1.68 -15.52 15.92
N GLY A 148 -1.62 -15.63 14.60
CA GLY A 148 -0.81 -14.77 13.74
C GLY A 148 -1.25 -13.30 13.83
N ARG A 149 -0.29 -12.39 13.69
CA ARG A 149 -0.54 -10.95 13.79
C ARG A 149 -0.88 -10.37 12.42
N ILE A 150 -1.93 -9.58 12.36
CA ILE A 150 -2.38 -8.93 11.11
C ILE A 150 -2.60 -7.45 11.38
N LEU A 151 -2.02 -6.60 10.54
CA LEU A 151 -2.30 -5.17 10.46
C LEU A 151 -3.12 -4.93 9.18
N GLY A 152 -4.35 -4.44 9.32
CA GLY A 152 -5.22 -4.08 8.21
C GLY A 152 -5.58 -2.60 8.26
N GLU A 153 -5.33 -1.87 7.19
CA GLU A 153 -5.67 -0.45 7.04
C GLU A 153 -6.72 -0.27 5.94
N CYS A 154 -7.76 0.54 6.19
CA CYS A 154 -8.76 0.92 5.18
C CYS A 154 -9.29 -0.33 4.41
N GLY A 155 -8.98 -0.47 3.11
CA GLY A 155 -9.35 -1.63 2.29
C GLY A 155 -8.85 -2.97 2.86
N GLY A 156 -7.66 -3.00 3.46
CA GLY A 156 -7.13 -4.18 4.13
C GLY A 156 -7.95 -4.59 5.36
N MET A 157 -8.48 -3.63 6.12
CA MET A 157 -9.41 -3.92 7.22
C MET A 157 -10.73 -4.48 6.68
N ILE A 158 -11.26 -3.92 5.59
CA ILE A 158 -12.48 -4.41 4.94
C ILE A 158 -12.29 -5.87 4.50
N TYR A 159 -11.16 -6.21 3.89
CA TYR A 159 -10.87 -7.58 3.42
C TYR A 159 -10.80 -8.60 4.55
N LEU A 160 -10.42 -8.19 5.77
CA LEU A 160 -10.48 -9.05 6.96
C LEU A 160 -11.92 -9.31 7.44
N GLY A 161 -12.89 -8.53 6.99
CA GLY A 161 -14.31 -8.67 7.33
C GLY A 161 -14.95 -9.94 6.78
N GLU A 162 -16.23 -10.11 7.09
CA GLU A 162 -17.04 -11.24 6.59
C GLU A 162 -17.43 -11.07 5.12
N GLU A 163 -17.86 -9.85 4.76
CA GLU A 163 -18.35 -9.56 3.41
C GLU A 163 -18.27 -8.07 3.06
N ILE A 164 -18.27 -7.79 1.76
CA ILE A 164 -18.50 -6.47 1.17
C ILE A 164 -19.56 -6.60 0.08
N ASP A 165 -20.65 -5.81 0.20
CA ASP A 165 -21.79 -5.82 -0.74
C ASP A 165 -22.29 -7.25 -1.07
N GLY A 166 -22.34 -8.12 -0.03
CA GLY A 166 -22.76 -9.53 -0.15
C GLY A 166 -21.71 -10.48 -0.70
N LYS A 167 -20.49 -10.02 -1.04
CA LYS A 167 -19.35 -10.82 -1.45
C LYS A 167 -18.52 -11.26 -0.25
N LYS A 168 -18.27 -12.56 -0.12
CA LYS A 168 -17.52 -13.14 1.00
C LYS A 168 -16.06 -12.74 0.98
N LEU A 169 -15.55 -12.34 2.15
CA LEU A 169 -14.15 -11.99 2.37
C LEU A 169 -13.49 -12.95 3.39
N CYS A 170 -12.41 -12.53 4.07
CA CYS A 170 -11.65 -13.42 4.94
C CYS A 170 -12.43 -13.92 6.15
N GLY A 171 -13.38 -13.14 6.71
CA GLY A 171 -14.16 -13.53 7.89
C GLY A 171 -13.31 -13.69 9.15
N VAL A 172 -12.25 -12.90 9.28
CA VAL A 172 -11.41 -12.79 10.49
C VAL A 172 -12.05 -11.84 11.49
N LEU A 173 -12.65 -10.76 11.00
CA LEU A 173 -13.37 -9.77 11.79
C LEU A 173 -14.88 -9.91 11.57
N PRO A 174 -15.71 -9.82 12.62
CA PRO A 174 -17.16 -9.92 12.49
C PRO A 174 -17.77 -8.59 12.01
N ILE A 175 -17.33 -8.12 10.86
CA ILE A 175 -17.77 -6.87 10.22
C ILE A 175 -18.26 -7.14 8.80
N LYS A 176 -19.28 -6.39 8.40
CA LYS A 176 -19.80 -6.35 7.02
C LYS A 176 -19.70 -4.93 6.52
N SER A 177 -19.32 -4.78 5.26
CA SER A 177 -19.13 -3.48 4.62
C SER A 177 -20.08 -3.31 3.45
N THR A 178 -20.56 -2.09 3.26
CA THR A 178 -21.31 -1.65 2.08
C THR A 178 -20.68 -0.38 1.56
N MET A 179 -20.60 -0.24 0.22
CA MET A 179 -20.00 0.90 -0.46
C MET A 179 -21.07 1.77 -1.15
#